data_b5809afdd22d36cd86abf58c6f4e5e2b
#
_entry.id   b5809afdd22d36cd86abf58c6f4e5e2b
#
_cell.length_a   1.000
_cell.length_b   1.000
_cell.length_c   1.000
_cell.angle_alpha   90.00
_cell.angle_beta   90.00
_cell.angle_gamma   90.00
#
_symmetry.space_group_name_H-M   'P 1'
#
loop_
_entity.id
_entity.type
_entity.pdbx_description
1 polymer ?
#
loop_
_entity_poly.entity_id
_entity_poly.type
_entity_poly.pdbx_seq_one_letter_code
_entity_poly.pdbx_strand_id
1 'polypeptide(L)'
;EFILNAQYQRLTQVVRQALQSGILRNASNIRWAIANGRIRLPILKTKDLNDVRIVEAYDLEDTLRSEYREKGVNEVLIITRTNKLANRINQYVRTAILEKENQIDIGETIMSVKNNYFWTEKAALSDFIANGDMLEITRIFSYEEAFGLRFADIAVRFADRTEATEIELTVILDTLLDDRASLDEERQNRLYEELYAFYSQDCSNKAIIKQAIKQDKHYNALQIKFANALTCHKAQGGDWQTVFIQQGFFSDDMLNTEYFRWLYTAVTRAKEKLYLVNFTEDFFAD
;
A
#
# COMPACT_ATOMS: atom_id res chain seq x y z
N GLU A 1 0.75 19.35 34.02
CA GLU A 1 1.49 18.11 33.66
C GLU A 1 0.58 16.91 33.89
N PHE A 2 0.03 16.34 32.82
CA PHE A 2 -0.68 15.06 32.91
C PHE A 2 0.37 13.95 32.88
N ILE A 3 0.72 13.42 34.02
CA ILE A 3 1.50 12.20 34.12
C ILE A 3 0.55 11.02 33.85
N LEU A 4 0.51 10.55 32.62
CA LEU A 4 -0.15 9.29 32.30
C LEU A 4 0.65 8.16 32.95
N ASN A 5 0.12 7.56 34.03
CA ASN A 5 0.59 6.29 34.57
C ASN A 5 0.19 5.16 33.59
N ALA A 6 0.86 5.11 32.44
CA ALA A 6 0.68 4.05 31.50
C ALA A 6 1.44 2.82 31.98
N GLN A 7 0.72 1.74 32.27
CA GLN A 7 1.35 0.44 32.50
C GLN A 7 1.96 -0.04 31.19
N TYR A 8 3.28 -0.20 31.19
CA TYR A 8 4.00 -0.73 30.03
C TYR A 8 3.79 -2.24 29.96
N GLN A 9 3.00 -2.70 28.97
CA GLN A 9 2.76 -4.11 28.71
C GLN A 9 3.45 -4.52 27.40
N ARG A 10 4.47 -5.35 27.50
CA ARG A 10 5.20 -5.86 26.34
C ARG A 10 4.51 -7.11 25.82
N LEU A 11 4.00 -7.06 24.59
CA LEU A 11 3.50 -8.24 23.89
C LEU A 11 4.69 -9.10 23.45
N THR A 12 4.77 -10.33 23.97
CA THR A 12 5.91 -11.25 23.72
C THR A 12 5.53 -12.44 22.84
N GLN A 13 4.24 -12.73 22.71
CA GLN A 13 3.76 -13.87 21.94
C GLN A 13 3.25 -13.42 20.56
N VAL A 14 3.71 -14.12 19.51
CA VAL A 14 3.23 -13.96 18.14
C VAL A 14 2.05 -14.92 17.95
N VAL A 15 0.89 -14.38 17.58
CA VAL A 15 -0.36 -15.16 17.39
C VAL A 15 -0.68 -15.35 15.91
N ARG A 16 -0.09 -14.56 15.03
CA ARG A 16 -0.43 -14.50 13.60
C ARG A 16 -0.05 -15.75 12.81
N GLN A 17 1.08 -16.39 13.15
CA GLN A 17 1.59 -17.59 12.49
C GLN A 17 1.59 -18.79 13.43
N ALA A 18 1.51 -20.01 12.86
CA ALA A 18 1.66 -21.25 13.62
C ALA A 18 3.05 -21.34 14.28
N LEU A 19 3.15 -21.93 15.45
CA LEU A 19 4.40 -22.03 16.24
C LEU A 19 5.56 -22.73 15.49
N GLN A 20 5.25 -23.59 14.54
CA GLN A 20 6.24 -24.30 13.69
C GLN A 20 6.44 -23.65 12.32
N SER A 21 5.85 -22.48 12.07
CA SER A 21 5.94 -21.77 10.80
C SER A 21 7.38 -21.33 10.52
N GLY A 22 7.83 -21.56 9.29
CA GLY A 22 9.10 -21.03 8.77
C GLY A 22 9.13 -19.51 8.74
N ILE A 23 7.98 -18.88 8.50
CA ILE A 23 7.80 -17.41 8.54
C ILE A 23 8.13 -16.92 9.95
N LEU A 24 7.54 -17.50 10.99
CA LEU A 24 7.80 -17.14 12.38
C LEU A 24 9.27 -17.38 12.78
N ARG A 25 9.85 -18.48 12.30
CA ARG A 25 11.27 -18.82 12.55
C ARG A 25 12.19 -17.76 11.98
N ASN A 26 12.00 -17.37 10.74
CA ASN A 26 12.78 -16.30 10.07
C ASN A 26 12.58 -14.96 10.76
N ALA A 27 11.34 -14.56 11.04
CA ALA A 27 11.04 -13.34 11.77
C ALA A 27 11.71 -13.30 13.15
N SER A 28 11.69 -14.41 13.90
CA SER A 28 12.32 -14.51 15.22
C SER A 28 13.84 -14.36 15.15
N ASN A 29 14.48 -14.96 14.14
CA ASN A 29 15.92 -14.83 13.91
C ASN A 29 16.32 -13.39 13.59
N ILE A 30 15.55 -12.71 12.72
CA ILE A 30 15.79 -11.30 12.36
C ILE A 30 15.61 -10.41 13.61
N ARG A 31 14.54 -10.61 14.39
CA ARG A 31 14.28 -9.87 15.63
C ARG A 31 15.40 -10.07 16.65
N TRP A 32 15.88 -11.31 16.80
CA TRP A 32 16.98 -11.62 17.71
C TRP A 32 18.28 -10.90 17.27
N ALA A 33 18.58 -10.88 15.97
CA ALA A 33 19.74 -10.17 15.43
C ALA A 33 19.68 -8.67 15.73
N ILE A 34 18.52 -8.04 15.54
CA ILE A 34 18.29 -6.63 15.89
C ILE A 34 18.52 -6.39 17.38
N ALA A 35 17.94 -7.23 18.24
CA ALA A 35 18.01 -7.08 19.70
C ALA A 35 19.44 -7.22 20.26
N ASN A 36 20.29 -8.00 19.59
CA ASN A 36 21.69 -8.27 20.01
C ASN A 36 22.73 -7.46 19.21
N GLY A 37 22.30 -6.52 18.36
CA GLY A 37 23.21 -5.72 17.54
C GLY A 37 24.03 -6.55 16.53
N ARG A 38 23.58 -7.76 16.20
CA ARG A 38 24.26 -8.65 15.24
C ARG A 38 23.77 -8.40 13.82
N ILE A 39 24.17 -7.26 13.26
CA ILE A 39 23.83 -6.87 11.90
C ILE A 39 24.86 -7.48 10.94
N ARG A 40 24.58 -8.68 10.49
CA ARG A 40 25.29 -9.40 9.42
C ARG A 40 24.25 -9.87 8.41
N LEU A 41 24.68 -10.28 7.21
CA LEU A 41 23.75 -10.79 6.19
C LEU A 41 22.79 -11.82 6.84
N PRO A 42 21.47 -11.57 6.81
CA PRO A 42 20.53 -12.47 7.46
C PRO A 42 20.41 -13.76 6.65
N ILE A 43 20.61 -14.88 7.31
CA ILE A 43 20.39 -16.20 6.71
C ILE A 43 18.90 -16.55 6.86
N LEU A 44 18.21 -16.58 5.73
CA LEU A 44 16.81 -16.95 5.64
C LEU A 44 16.68 -18.46 5.42
N LYS A 45 15.90 -19.11 6.25
CA LYS A 45 15.66 -20.55 6.16
C LYS A 45 14.50 -20.82 5.20
N THR A 46 14.74 -21.68 4.23
CA THR A 46 13.74 -22.10 3.23
C THR A 46 13.65 -23.62 3.10
N LYS A 47 14.75 -24.33 3.42
CA LYS A 47 14.83 -25.78 3.32
C LYS A 47 13.91 -26.47 4.33
N ASP A 48 13.18 -27.47 3.87
CA ASP A 48 12.21 -28.24 4.66
C ASP A 48 11.03 -27.41 5.23
N LEU A 49 10.76 -26.23 4.62
CA LEU A 49 9.66 -25.37 4.97
C LEU A 49 8.63 -25.30 3.82
N ASN A 50 7.36 -25.50 4.17
CA ASN A 50 6.28 -25.46 3.18
C ASN A 50 5.74 -24.05 2.95
N ASP A 51 5.97 -23.15 3.92
CA ASP A 51 5.42 -21.81 4.00
C ASP A 51 6.41 -20.70 3.57
N VAL A 52 7.70 -21.04 3.33
CA VAL A 52 8.71 -20.08 2.84
C VAL A 52 9.42 -20.66 1.61
N ARG A 53 9.37 -19.95 0.50
CA ARG A 53 9.95 -20.39 -0.77
C ARG A 53 10.74 -19.28 -1.45
N ILE A 54 11.73 -19.66 -2.24
CA ILE A 54 12.44 -18.79 -3.17
C ILE A 54 11.69 -18.85 -4.51
N VAL A 55 11.56 -17.71 -5.16
CA VAL A 55 10.99 -17.60 -6.51
C VAL A 55 11.97 -16.85 -7.40
N GLU A 56 12.41 -17.51 -8.44
CA GLU A 56 13.24 -16.90 -9.47
C GLU A 56 12.43 -15.96 -10.36
N ALA A 57 13.11 -15.01 -11.01
CA ALA A 57 12.43 -14.00 -11.81
C ALA A 57 11.58 -14.59 -12.93
N TYR A 58 12.02 -15.70 -13.54
CA TYR A 58 11.32 -16.38 -14.62
C TYR A 58 10.06 -17.14 -14.16
N ASP A 59 10.00 -17.57 -12.88
CA ASP A 59 8.84 -18.28 -12.31
C ASP A 59 7.84 -17.34 -11.61
N LEU A 60 8.19 -16.06 -11.47
CA LEU A 60 7.41 -15.11 -10.68
C LEU A 60 5.98 -14.93 -11.23
N GLU A 61 5.84 -14.83 -12.56
CA GLU A 61 4.53 -14.63 -13.17
C GLU A 61 3.61 -15.81 -12.92
N ASP A 62 4.07 -17.03 -13.18
CA ASP A 62 3.26 -18.24 -12.99
C ASP A 62 2.89 -18.46 -11.53
N THR A 63 3.83 -18.15 -10.62
CA THR A 63 3.60 -18.25 -9.18
C THR A 63 2.55 -17.22 -8.73
N LEU A 64 2.64 -15.97 -9.19
CA LEU A 64 1.65 -14.93 -8.88
C LEU A 64 0.26 -15.29 -9.44
N ARG A 65 0.17 -15.74 -10.69
CA ARG A 65 -1.09 -16.20 -11.29
C ARG A 65 -1.71 -17.34 -10.48
N SER A 66 -0.89 -18.28 -10.02
CA SER A 66 -1.33 -19.39 -9.18
C SER A 66 -1.87 -18.91 -7.84
N GLU A 67 -1.14 -18.05 -7.13
CA GLU A 67 -1.56 -17.53 -5.81
C GLU A 67 -2.81 -16.64 -5.92
N TYR A 68 -2.90 -15.78 -6.94
CA TYR A 68 -4.11 -14.99 -7.18
C TYR A 68 -5.34 -15.85 -7.48
N ARG A 69 -5.17 -16.98 -8.20
CA ARG A 69 -6.26 -17.91 -8.47
C ARG A 69 -6.68 -18.68 -7.22
N GLU A 70 -5.72 -19.06 -6.36
CA GLU A 70 -5.97 -19.86 -5.16
C GLU A 70 -6.57 -19.01 -4.04
N LYS A 71 -6.01 -17.82 -3.80
CA LYS A 71 -6.30 -16.98 -2.63
C LYS A 71 -7.19 -15.77 -2.94
N GLY A 72 -7.22 -15.33 -4.19
CA GLY A 72 -7.79 -14.05 -4.59
C GLY A 72 -6.76 -12.91 -4.54
N VAL A 73 -6.97 -11.91 -5.38
CA VAL A 73 -6.03 -10.80 -5.59
C VAL A 73 -5.78 -10.01 -4.29
N ASN A 74 -6.81 -9.82 -3.46
CA ASN A 74 -6.73 -9.04 -2.24
C ASN A 74 -6.00 -9.74 -1.09
N GLU A 75 -5.78 -11.05 -1.18
CA GLU A 75 -5.09 -11.86 -0.17
C GLU A 75 -3.60 -12.08 -0.51
N VAL A 76 -3.11 -11.47 -1.60
CA VAL A 76 -1.73 -11.58 -2.06
C VAL A 76 -1.11 -10.20 -2.19
N LEU A 77 0.02 -9.97 -1.51
CA LEU A 77 0.72 -8.70 -1.56
C LEU A 77 2.17 -8.87 -2.00
N ILE A 78 2.64 -7.94 -2.83
CA ILE A 78 4.07 -7.83 -3.16
C ILE A 78 4.66 -6.66 -2.36
N ILE A 79 5.66 -6.93 -1.52
CA ILE A 79 6.33 -5.90 -0.70
C ILE A 79 7.65 -5.50 -1.34
N THR A 80 7.85 -4.20 -1.47
CA THR A 80 9.05 -3.59 -2.08
C THR A 80 9.71 -2.60 -1.12
N ARG A 81 10.93 -2.15 -1.49
CA ARG A 81 11.65 -1.11 -0.71
C ARG A 81 11.32 0.32 -1.15
N THR A 82 10.90 0.52 -2.40
CA THR A 82 10.70 1.86 -2.96
C THR A 82 9.34 2.00 -3.66
N ASN A 83 8.77 3.20 -3.63
CA ASN A 83 7.55 3.50 -4.37
C ASN A 83 7.72 3.29 -5.87
N LYS A 84 8.88 3.64 -6.43
CA LYS A 84 9.18 3.44 -7.84
C LYS A 84 9.07 1.96 -8.25
N LEU A 85 9.65 1.05 -7.44
CA LEU A 85 9.56 -0.38 -7.69
C LEU A 85 8.12 -0.88 -7.49
N ALA A 86 7.43 -0.43 -6.46
CA ALA A 86 6.02 -0.76 -6.24
C ALA A 86 5.14 -0.34 -7.44
N ASN A 87 5.30 0.87 -7.95
CA ASN A 87 4.55 1.34 -9.12
C ASN A 87 4.82 0.48 -10.37
N ARG A 88 6.08 0.14 -10.63
CA ARG A 88 6.44 -0.71 -11.78
C ARG A 88 5.82 -2.11 -11.66
N ILE A 89 5.86 -2.69 -10.47
CA ILE A 89 5.26 -4.01 -10.21
C ILE A 89 3.73 -3.91 -10.29
N ASN A 90 3.11 -2.87 -9.75
CA ASN A 90 1.66 -2.66 -9.90
C ASN A 90 1.25 -2.61 -11.37
N GLN A 91 1.98 -1.87 -12.21
CA GLN A 91 1.71 -1.83 -13.65
C GLN A 91 1.89 -3.21 -14.30
N TYR A 92 2.98 -3.91 -13.99
CA TYR A 92 3.22 -5.25 -14.51
C TYR A 92 2.10 -6.23 -14.10
N VAL A 93 1.72 -6.24 -12.82
CA VAL A 93 0.62 -7.09 -12.32
C VAL A 93 -0.68 -6.77 -13.04
N ARG A 94 -1.02 -5.49 -13.17
CA ARG A 94 -2.24 -5.07 -13.86
C ARG A 94 -2.28 -5.52 -15.32
N THR A 95 -1.24 -5.22 -16.07
CA THR A 95 -1.23 -5.44 -17.54
C THR A 95 -0.91 -6.89 -17.90
N ALA A 96 0.13 -7.49 -17.32
CA ALA A 96 0.59 -8.82 -17.72
C ALA A 96 -0.15 -9.95 -16.99
N ILE A 97 -0.58 -9.75 -15.74
CA ILE A 97 -1.15 -10.83 -14.92
C ILE A 97 -2.67 -10.75 -14.86
N LEU A 98 -3.21 -9.55 -14.56
CA LEU A 98 -4.65 -9.32 -14.40
C LEU A 98 -5.34 -8.84 -15.70
N GLU A 99 -4.56 -8.61 -16.77
CA GLU A 99 -5.03 -8.23 -18.11
C GLU A 99 -5.93 -6.98 -18.09
N LYS A 100 -5.56 -6.00 -17.24
CA LYS A 100 -6.26 -4.74 -17.08
C LYS A 100 -5.72 -3.68 -18.06
N GLU A 101 -6.57 -3.13 -18.91
CA GLU A 101 -6.20 -2.19 -19.97
C GLU A 101 -6.60 -0.74 -19.66
N ASN A 102 -7.66 -0.54 -18.85
CA ASN A 102 -8.14 0.80 -18.51
C ASN A 102 -7.25 1.50 -17.48
N GLN A 103 -7.44 2.79 -17.28
CA GLN A 103 -6.72 3.56 -16.26
C GLN A 103 -6.98 3.02 -14.85
N ILE A 104 -8.23 2.65 -14.58
CA ILE A 104 -8.72 1.91 -13.41
C ILE A 104 -9.82 0.96 -13.85
N ASP A 105 -10.05 -0.12 -13.11
CA ASP A 105 -11.08 -1.11 -13.39
C ASP A 105 -11.89 -1.45 -12.14
N ILE A 106 -13.13 -1.88 -12.36
CA ILE A 106 -13.99 -2.41 -11.27
C ILE A 106 -13.34 -3.66 -10.69
N GLY A 107 -13.42 -3.79 -9.36
CA GLY A 107 -12.82 -4.87 -8.59
C GLY A 107 -11.33 -4.68 -8.27
N GLU A 108 -10.70 -3.58 -8.72
CA GLU A 108 -9.33 -3.26 -8.32
C GLU A 108 -9.30 -2.68 -6.91
N THR A 109 -8.28 -3.06 -6.18
CA THR A 109 -7.98 -2.46 -4.87
C THR A 109 -6.98 -1.32 -5.05
N ILE A 110 -7.37 -0.16 -4.55
CA ILE A 110 -6.56 1.05 -4.47
C ILE A 110 -6.31 1.41 -3.00
N MET A 111 -5.23 2.10 -2.74
CA MET A 111 -4.87 2.56 -1.41
C MET A 111 -4.90 4.09 -1.36
N SER A 112 -5.56 4.65 -0.35
CA SER A 112 -5.48 6.08 -0.05
C SER A 112 -4.08 6.45 0.42
N VAL A 113 -3.53 7.57 -0.08
CA VAL A 113 -2.19 8.05 0.31
C VAL A 113 -2.21 9.30 1.18
N LYS A 114 -3.41 9.79 1.51
CA LYS A 114 -3.67 10.90 2.44
C LYS A 114 -4.95 10.66 3.22
N ASN A 115 -5.01 11.20 4.44
CA ASN A 115 -6.27 11.24 5.19
C ASN A 115 -7.29 12.11 4.45
N ASN A 116 -8.53 11.67 4.37
CA ASN A 116 -9.63 12.39 3.77
C ASN A 116 -10.89 12.27 4.65
N TYR A 117 -11.42 13.39 5.07
CA TYR A 117 -12.60 13.50 5.93
C TYR A 117 -13.85 13.89 5.14
N PHE A 118 -13.67 14.54 3.99
CA PHE A 118 -14.74 15.14 3.20
C PHE A 118 -15.74 14.10 2.67
N TRP A 119 -15.27 13.00 2.13
CA TRP A 119 -16.14 12.02 1.48
C TRP A 119 -16.95 11.20 2.47
N THR A 120 -16.38 10.87 3.61
CA THR A 120 -17.08 10.14 4.67
C THR A 120 -18.09 11.04 5.40
N GLU A 121 -17.77 12.31 5.64
CA GLU A 121 -18.70 13.30 6.16
C GLU A 121 -19.90 13.47 5.20
N LYS A 122 -19.63 13.60 3.90
CA LYS A 122 -20.65 13.69 2.86
C LYS A 122 -21.55 12.44 2.79
N ALA A 123 -20.97 11.27 3.06
CA ALA A 123 -21.71 9.99 3.13
C ALA A 123 -22.36 9.73 4.50
N ALA A 124 -22.33 10.70 5.42
CA ALA A 124 -22.84 10.60 6.78
C ALA A 124 -22.24 9.41 7.59
N LEU A 125 -20.98 9.06 7.33
CA LEU A 125 -20.24 8.08 8.08
C LEU A 125 -19.47 8.76 9.23
N SER A 126 -19.36 8.07 10.34
CA SER A 126 -18.67 8.60 11.55
C SER A 126 -17.15 8.52 11.49
N ASP A 127 -16.61 7.92 10.45
CA ASP A 127 -15.19 7.64 10.29
C ASP A 127 -14.59 8.50 9.16
N PHE A 128 -13.32 8.34 8.85
CA PHE A 128 -12.63 9.02 7.74
C PHE A 128 -11.83 7.98 6.93
N ILE A 129 -11.44 8.35 5.70
CA ILE A 129 -10.52 7.53 4.90
C ILE A 129 -9.10 7.88 5.34
N ALA A 130 -8.42 6.94 5.99
CA ALA A 130 -7.06 7.12 6.47
C ALA A 130 -6.02 6.90 5.36
N ASN A 131 -4.85 7.52 5.53
CA ASN A 131 -3.67 7.16 4.74
C ASN A 131 -3.30 5.69 4.99
N GLY A 132 -3.35 4.88 3.95
CA GLY A 132 -3.10 3.43 4.01
C GLY A 132 -4.37 2.58 3.91
N ASP A 133 -5.55 3.17 4.00
CA ASP A 133 -6.79 2.41 3.81
C ASP A 133 -6.89 1.82 2.41
N MET A 134 -7.30 0.56 2.36
CA MET A 134 -7.55 -0.20 1.14
C MET A 134 -9.00 -0.08 0.74
N LEU A 135 -9.24 0.33 -0.50
CA LEU A 135 -10.56 0.55 -1.06
C LEU A 135 -10.70 -0.27 -2.34
N GLU A 136 -11.78 -1.03 -2.46
CA GLU A 136 -12.13 -1.73 -3.68
C GLU A 136 -13.03 -0.84 -4.53
N ILE A 137 -12.72 -0.69 -5.81
CA ILE A 137 -13.56 0.03 -6.79
C ILE A 137 -14.76 -0.83 -7.15
N THR A 138 -15.96 -0.36 -6.82
CA THR A 138 -17.21 -1.09 -7.10
C THR A 138 -17.91 -0.58 -8.36
N ARG A 139 -17.78 0.72 -8.66
CA ARG A 139 -18.35 1.36 -9.86
C ARG A 139 -17.46 2.48 -10.35
N ILE A 140 -17.49 2.76 -11.65
CA ILE A 140 -16.84 3.89 -12.30
C ILE A 140 -17.93 4.67 -13.05
N PHE A 141 -18.11 5.94 -12.71
CA PHE A 141 -19.18 6.77 -13.27
C PHE A 141 -18.69 7.60 -14.44
N SER A 142 -17.54 8.28 -14.27
CA SER A 142 -17.01 9.21 -15.28
C SER A 142 -15.52 9.41 -15.14
N TYR A 143 -14.91 9.88 -16.22
CA TYR A 143 -13.56 10.41 -16.26
C TYR A 143 -13.62 11.87 -16.65
N GLU A 144 -12.78 12.69 -16.03
CA GLU A 144 -12.72 14.13 -16.26
C GLU A 144 -11.27 14.61 -16.30
N GLU A 145 -10.95 15.51 -17.22
CA GLU A 145 -9.69 16.24 -17.22
C GLU A 145 -9.98 17.70 -16.91
N ALA A 146 -9.55 18.18 -15.76
CA ALA A 146 -9.79 19.51 -15.26
C ALA A 146 -8.61 20.00 -14.41
N PHE A 147 -8.39 21.31 -14.36
CA PHE A 147 -7.37 21.93 -13.50
C PHE A 147 -5.97 21.30 -13.66
N GLY A 148 -5.63 20.86 -14.88
CA GLY A 148 -4.34 20.25 -15.22
C GLY A 148 -4.12 18.85 -14.63
N LEU A 149 -5.17 18.18 -14.17
CA LEU A 149 -5.15 16.82 -13.60
C LEU A 149 -6.27 15.97 -14.20
N ARG A 150 -6.13 14.66 -14.10
CA ARG A 150 -7.14 13.68 -14.52
C ARG A 150 -7.83 13.13 -13.27
N PHE A 151 -9.14 13.11 -13.32
CA PHE A 151 -10.02 12.65 -12.25
C PHE A 151 -10.90 11.50 -12.73
N ALA A 152 -11.40 10.72 -11.78
CA ALA A 152 -12.51 9.82 -12.00
C ALA A 152 -13.49 9.92 -10.83
N ASP A 153 -14.79 9.92 -11.15
CA ASP A 153 -15.85 9.75 -10.17
C ASP A 153 -16.13 8.25 -10.07
N ILE A 154 -15.98 7.68 -8.87
CA ILE A 154 -16.10 6.24 -8.61
C ILE A 154 -16.89 5.97 -7.33
N ALA A 155 -17.41 4.74 -7.20
CA ALA A 155 -17.83 4.21 -5.91
C ALA A 155 -16.79 3.21 -5.42
N VAL A 156 -16.55 3.23 -4.11
CA VAL A 156 -15.61 2.33 -3.44
C VAL A 156 -16.22 1.76 -2.18
N ARG A 157 -15.68 0.62 -1.71
CA ARG A 157 -15.92 0.10 -0.37
C ARG A 157 -14.60 -0.19 0.32
N PHE A 158 -14.56 -0.15 1.65
CA PHE A 158 -13.39 -0.56 2.40
C PHE A 158 -13.14 -2.06 2.21
N ALA A 159 -11.92 -2.44 1.85
CA ALA A 159 -11.57 -3.83 1.55
C ALA A 159 -11.54 -4.72 2.81
N ASP A 160 -11.30 -4.12 3.99
CA ASP A 160 -11.15 -4.80 5.28
C ASP A 160 -12.41 -4.74 6.17
N ARG A 161 -13.50 -4.08 5.70
CA ARG A 161 -14.73 -3.95 6.46
C ARG A 161 -15.82 -4.90 5.95
N THR A 162 -16.49 -5.56 6.86
CA THR A 162 -17.64 -6.43 6.54
C THR A 162 -18.90 -5.65 6.16
N GLU A 163 -18.98 -4.37 6.55
CA GLU A 163 -20.09 -3.51 6.16
C GLU A 163 -19.93 -3.04 4.73
N ALA A 164 -20.90 -3.40 3.89
CA ALA A 164 -20.87 -3.13 2.45
C ALA A 164 -21.24 -1.68 2.08
N THR A 165 -20.94 -0.70 2.93
CA THR A 165 -21.24 0.70 2.64
C THR A 165 -20.36 1.22 1.51
N GLU A 166 -20.99 1.55 0.39
CA GLU A 166 -20.30 2.22 -0.73
C GLU A 166 -20.19 3.72 -0.47
N ILE A 167 -19.04 4.29 -0.84
CA ILE A 167 -18.77 5.72 -0.80
C ILE A 167 -18.54 6.19 -2.24
N GLU A 168 -19.37 7.12 -2.69
CA GLU A 168 -19.16 7.81 -3.97
C GLU A 168 -18.16 8.96 -3.75
N LEU A 169 -17.08 8.97 -4.53
CA LEU A 169 -16.00 9.94 -4.38
C LEU A 169 -15.27 10.20 -5.70
N THR A 170 -14.51 11.29 -5.72
CA THR A 170 -13.61 11.62 -6.83
C THR A 170 -12.17 11.24 -6.46
N VAL A 171 -11.44 10.67 -7.41
CA VAL A 171 -10.01 10.32 -7.27
C VAL A 171 -9.15 11.07 -8.26
N ILE A 172 -7.87 11.28 -7.92
CA ILE A 172 -6.85 11.83 -8.83
C ILE A 172 -6.10 10.66 -9.46
N LEU A 173 -6.23 10.49 -10.78
CA LEU A 173 -5.59 9.39 -11.51
C LEU A 173 -4.08 9.60 -11.71
N ASP A 174 -3.63 10.85 -11.77
CA ASP A 174 -2.20 11.17 -11.94
C ASP A 174 -1.33 10.67 -10.80
N THR A 175 -1.90 10.46 -9.62
CA THR A 175 -1.16 9.91 -8.47
C THR A 175 -0.85 8.42 -8.61
N LEU A 176 -1.60 7.68 -9.42
CA LEU A 176 -1.42 6.23 -9.61
C LEU A 176 -0.03 5.89 -10.16
N LEU A 177 0.49 6.68 -11.08
CA LEU A 177 1.75 6.43 -11.80
C LEU A 177 2.93 7.27 -11.27
N ASP A 178 2.68 8.23 -10.37
CA ASP A 178 3.73 9.07 -9.81
C ASP A 178 4.64 8.23 -8.89
N ASP A 179 5.96 8.34 -9.02
CA ASP A 179 6.92 7.66 -8.14
C ASP A 179 6.95 8.25 -6.72
N ARG A 180 6.37 9.43 -6.54
CA ARG A 180 6.18 10.05 -5.23
C ARG A 180 5.05 9.38 -4.46
N ALA A 181 5.06 9.55 -3.15
CA ALA A 181 4.03 8.99 -2.28
C ALA A 181 2.65 9.62 -2.52
N SER A 182 2.61 10.91 -2.84
CA SER A 182 1.40 11.71 -3.07
C SER A 182 1.69 12.80 -4.09
N LEU A 183 0.66 13.55 -4.48
CA LEU A 183 0.81 14.73 -5.32
C LEU A 183 1.76 15.73 -4.65
N ASP A 184 2.70 16.29 -5.41
CA ASP A 184 3.65 17.26 -4.90
C ASP A 184 2.99 18.62 -4.57
N GLU A 185 3.72 19.43 -3.84
CA GLU A 185 3.24 20.73 -3.39
C GLU A 185 2.95 21.68 -4.56
N GLU A 186 3.76 21.63 -5.61
CA GLU A 186 3.59 22.47 -6.81
C GLU A 186 2.25 22.18 -7.51
N ARG A 187 1.94 20.89 -7.76
CA ARG A 187 0.68 20.48 -8.37
C ARG A 187 -0.52 20.74 -7.46
N GLN A 188 -0.35 20.59 -6.13
CA GLN A 188 -1.41 20.93 -5.17
C GLN A 188 -1.71 22.43 -5.18
N ASN A 189 -0.68 23.26 -5.19
CA ASN A 189 -0.84 24.72 -5.27
C ASN A 189 -1.47 25.13 -6.59
N ARG A 190 -1.03 24.55 -7.71
CA ARG A 190 -1.62 24.80 -9.02
C ARG A 190 -3.11 24.45 -9.06
N LEU A 191 -3.49 23.28 -8.54
CA LEU A 191 -4.91 22.90 -8.42
C LEU A 191 -5.71 23.95 -7.64
N TYR A 192 -5.16 24.42 -6.50
CA TYR A 192 -5.81 25.45 -5.71
C TYR A 192 -5.93 26.79 -6.49
N GLU A 193 -4.89 27.22 -7.19
CA GLU A 193 -4.89 28.46 -7.98
C GLU A 193 -5.88 28.41 -9.14
N GLU A 194 -5.95 27.28 -9.85
CA GLU A 194 -6.90 27.11 -10.96
C GLU A 194 -8.36 27.08 -10.45
N LEU A 195 -8.63 26.40 -9.33
CA LEU A 195 -9.93 26.44 -8.67
C LEU A 195 -10.27 27.85 -8.17
N TYR A 196 -9.30 28.57 -7.62
CA TYR A 196 -9.50 29.95 -7.20
C TYR A 196 -9.85 30.85 -8.39
N ALA A 197 -9.15 30.71 -9.50
CA ALA A 197 -9.44 31.44 -10.73
C ALA A 197 -10.85 31.11 -11.28
N PHE A 198 -11.22 29.83 -11.25
CA PHE A 198 -12.55 29.37 -11.69
C PHE A 198 -13.68 30.04 -10.87
N TYR A 199 -13.61 29.93 -9.52
CA TYR A 199 -14.65 30.54 -8.67
C TYR A 199 -14.62 32.06 -8.61
N SER A 200 -13.48 32.69 -8.99
CA SER A 200 -13.36 34.16 -9.04
C SER A 200 -14.09 34.77 -10.23
N GLN A 201 -14.50 33.98 -11.22
CA GLN A 201 -15.30 34.48 -12.38
C GLN A 201 -16.69 34.97 -11.94
N ASP A 202 -17.29 34.27 -10.99
CA ASP A 202 -18.65 34.56 -10.53
C ASP A 202 -18.72 35.26 -9.17
N CYS A 203 -17.61 35.37 -8.45
CA CYS A 203 -17.57 35.91 -7.09
C CYS A 203 -16.26 36.67 -6.81
N SER A 204 -16.36 37.90 -6.30
CA SER A 204 -15.18 38.66 -5.88
C SER A 204 -14.86 38.55 -4.37
N ASN A 205 -15.76 37.93 -3.59
CA ASN A 205 -15.56 37.78 -2.15
C ASN A 205 -14.63 36.59 -1.84
N LYS A 206 -13.40 36.90 -1.40
CA LYS A 206 -12.38 35.92 -1.10
C LYS A 206 -12.81 34.86 -0.05
N ALA A 207 -13.65 35.21 0.89
CA ALA A 207 -14.12 34.26 1.92
C ALA A 207 -15.09 33.24 1.33
N ILE A 208 -15.99 33.68 0.44
CA ILE A 208 -16.93 32.80 -0.28
C ILE A 208 -16.18 31.89 -1.22
N ILE A 209 -15.20 32.41 -2.00
CA ILE A 209 -14.36 31.60 -2.89
C ILE A 209 -13.64 30.48 -2.13
N LYS A 210 -12.98 30.82 -1.00
CA LYS A 210 -12.29 29.83 -0.17
C LYS A 210 -13.24 28.76 0.38
N GLN A 211 -14.47 29.16 0.74
CA GLN A 211 -15.48 28.19 1.21
C GLN A 211 -15.94 27.27 0.08
N ALA A 212 -16.15 27.81 -1.14
CA ALA A 212 -16.50 27.02 -2.32
C ALA A 212 -15.40 25.99 -2.66
N ILE A 213 -14.13 26.41 -2.67
CA ILE A 213 -13.00 25.50 -2.91
C ILE A 213 -12.96 24.38 -1.86
N LYS A 214 -13.19 24.66 -0.58
CA LYS A 214 -13.21 23.63 0.48
C LYS A 214 -14.34 22.60 0.28
N GLN A 215 -15.38 22.94 -0.44
CA GLN A 215 -16.50 22.03 -0.75
C GLN A 215 -16.41 21.44 -2.17
N ASP A 216 -15.38 21.80 -2.92
CA ASP A 216 -15.19 21.32 -4.29
C ASP A 216 -14.72 19.87 -4.33
N LYS A 217 -15.28 19.05 -5.22
CA LYS A 217 -14.96 17.64 -5.37
C LYS A 217 -13.50 17.41 -5.82
N HIS A 218 -12.95 18.28 -6.68
CA HIS A 218 -11.59 18.14 -7.20
C HIS A 218 -10.55 18.52 -6.14
N TYR A 219 -10.83 19.54 -5.32
CA TYR A 219 -9.97 19.91 -4.19
C TYR A 219 -9.88 18.79 -3.15
N ASN A 220 -10.99 18.10 -2.93
CA ASN A 220 -11.11 17.00 -1.99
C ASN A 220 -10.89 15.62 -2.64
N ALA A 221 -10.50 15.56 -3.91
CA ALA A 221 -10.28 14.31 -4.62
C ALA A 221 -9.24 13.45 -3.92
N LEU A 222 -9.56 12.15 -3.77
CA LEU A 222 -8.71 11.21 -3.08
C LEU A 222 -7.45 10.93 -3.90
N GLN A 223 -6.29 11.03 -3.28
CA GLN A 223 -5.02 10.61 -3.87
C GLN A 223 -4.81 9.14 -3.62
N ILE A 224 -4.57 8.37 -4.68
CA ILE A 224 -4.62 6.92 -4.65
C ILE A 224 -3.39 6.27 -5.31
N LYS A 225 -3.10 5.03 -4.89
CA LYS A 225 -2.14 4.11 -5.52
C LYS A 225 -2.79 2.75 -5.73
N PHE A 226 -2.28 1.98 -6.70
CA PHE A 226 -2.64 0.56 -6.78
C PHE A 226 -2.06 -0.21 -5.60
N ALA A 227 -2.74 -1.28 -5.18
CA ALA A 227 -2.46 -1.99 -3.95
C ALA A 227 -1.92 -3.42 -4.14
N ASN A 228 -1.64 -3.87 -5.36
CA ASN A 228 -1.02 -5.20 -5.59
C ASN A 228 0.44 -5.25 -5.09
N ALA A 229 1.15 -4.12 -5.17
CA ALA A 229 2.50 -3.99 -4.65
C ALA A 229 2.63 -2.70 -3.83
N LEU A 230 3.18 -2.80 -2.63
CA LEU A 230 3.33 -1.72 -1.67
C LEU A 230 4.76 -1.65 -1.11
N THR A 231 5.13 -0.48 -0.61
CA THR A 231 6.30 -0.40 0.27
C THR A 231 5.99 -0.99 1.64
N CYS A 232 7.01 -1.49 2.30
CA CYS A 232 6.87 -2.10 3.63
C CYS A 232 6.19 -1.16 4.65
N HIS A 233 6.47 0.15 4.59
CA HIS A 233 5.82 1.13 5.47
C HIS A 233 4.30 1.18 5.25
N LYS A 234 3.87 1.10 3.99
CA LYS A 234 2.46 1.11 3.62
C LYS A 234 1.74 -0.21 3.96
N ALA A 235 2.48 -1.32 4.03
CA ALA A 235 1.97 -2.62 4.44
C ALA A 235 1.89 -2.78 5.98
N GLN A 236 2.34 -1.80 6.75
CA GLN A 236 2.23 -1.85 8.22
C GLN A 236 0.77 -1.81 8.66
N GLY A 237 0.43 -2.66 9.64
CA GLY A 237 -0.94 -2.81 10.12
C GLY A 237 -1.74 -3.91 9.41
N GLY A 238 -1.51 -4.12 8.11
CA GLY A 238 -2.14 -5.19 7.33
C GLY A 238 -1.46 -6.55 7.47
N ASP A 239 -2.12 -7.58 6.98
CA ASP A 239 -1.59 -8.92 6.79
C ASP A 239 -2.31 -9.63 5.64
N TRP A 240 -1.59 -10.53 4.95
CA TRP A 240 -2.06 -11.22 3.75
C TRP A 240 -1.80 -12.71 3.86
N GLN A 241 -2.62 -13.53 3.23
CA GLN A 241 -2.37 -14.97 3.20
C GLN A 241 -1.04 -15.28 2.52
N THR A 242 -0.76 -14.62 1.40
CA THR A 242 0.50 -14.79 0.66
C THR A 242 1.22 -13.44 0.49
N VAL A 243 2.51 -13.42 0.81
CA VAL A 243 3.37 -12.25 0.62
C VAL A 243 4.58 -12.61 -0.24
N PHE A 244 4.83 -11.79 -1.25
CA PHE A 244 6.07 -11.79 -2.04
C PHE A 244 6.95 -10.64 -1.56
N ILE A 245 8.17 -10.94 -1.11
CA ILE A 245 9.15 -9.90 -0.76
C ILE A 245 10.10 -9.73 -1.95
N GLN A 246 9.99 -8.60 -2.63
CA GLN A 246 10.89 -8.23 -3.72
C GLN A 246 12.09 -7.50 -3.16
N GLN A 247 13.25 -8.14 -3.16
CA GLN A 247 14.50 -7.59 -2.62
C GLN A 247 14.90 -6.30 -3.34
N GLY A 248 14.80 -6.28 -4.67
CA GLY A 248 15.32 -5.20 -5.49
C GLY A 248 16.84 -5.13 -5.48
N PHE A 249 17.39 -3.94 -5.74
CA PHE A 249 18.83 -3.72 -5.64
C PHE A 249 19.28 -3.78 -4.17
N PHE A 250 20.33 -4.54 -3.93
CA PHE A 250 20.96 -4.69 -2.62
C PHE A 250 22.48 -4.60 -2.74
N SER A 251 23.13 -3.91 -1.82
CA SER A 251 24.58 -3.81 -1.67
C SER A 251 24.95 -3.85 -0.20
N ASP A 252 26.18 -4.23 0.12
CA ASP A 252 26.65 -4.45 1.49
C ASP A 252 26.53 -3.21 2.39
N ASP A 253 26.65 -2.01 1.84
CA ASP A 253 26.46 -0.75 2.55
C ASP A 253 25.00 -0.51 3.01
N MET A 254 24.05 -1.20 2.40
CA MET A 254 22.65 -1.21 2.83
C MET A 254 22.39 -2.11 4.03
N LEU A 255 23.37 -2.94 4.42
CA LEU A 255 23.22 -3.88 5.53
C LEU A 255 23.34 -3.17 6.87
N ASN A 256 22.23 -2.71 7.39
CA ASN A 256 22.13 -1.95 8.64
C ASN A 256 20.85 -2.33 9.42
N THR A 257 20.66 -1.73 10.58
CA THR A 257 19.48 -2.01 11.43
C THR A 257 18.16 -1.67 10.74
N GLU A 258 18.13 -0.67 9.85
CA GLU A 258 16.91 -0.29 9.12
C GLU A 258 16.54 -1.36 8.12
N TYR A 259 17.52 -1.94 7.42
CA TYR A 259 17.27 -3.09 6.53
C TYR A 259 16.67 -4.28 7.29
N PHE A 260 17.21 -4.60 8.48
CA PHE A 260 16.67 -5.67 9.30
C PHE A 260 15.25 -5.38 9.77
N ARG A 261 14.95 -4.15 10.17
CA ARG A 261 13.59 -3.73 10.54
C ARG A 261 12.63 -3.83 9.36
N TRP A 262 13.08 -3.40 8.18
CA TRP A 262 12.33 -3.54 6.94
C TRP A 262 12.02 -5.01 6.65
N LEU A 263 13.04 -5.88 6.67
CA LEU A 263 12.88 -7.30 6.37
C LEU A 263 11.99 -7.99 7.42
N TYR A 264 12.17 -7.69 8.71
CA TYR A 264 11.30 -8.18 9.77
C TYR A 264 9.84 -7.80 9.55
N THR A 265 9.59 -6.53 9.24
CA THR A 265 8.24 -6.04 8.98
C THR A 265 7.64 -6.73 7.77
N ALA A 266 8.39 -6.85 6.67
CA ALA A 266 7.93 -7.51 5.44
C ALA A 266 7.58 -8.99 5.70
N VAL A 267 8.48 -9.76 6.32
CA VAL A 267 8.26 -11.18 6.64
C VAL A 267 7.02 -11.38 7.51
N THR A 268 6.81 -10.50 8.50
CA THR A 268 5.67 -10.62 9.41
C THR A 268 4.32 -10.24 8.81
N ARG A 269 4.26 -9.79 7.54
CA ARG A 269 2.99 -9.54 6.84
C ARG A 269 2.33 -10.81 6.33
N ALA A 270 3.11 -11.88 6.10
CA ALA A 270 2.60 -13.15 5.60
C ALA A 270 1.92 -13.97 6.72
N LYS A 271 0.74 -14.51 6.42
CA LYS A 271 0.01 -15.44 7.29
C LYS A 271 0.38 -16.89 7.00
N GLU A 272 0.30 -17.30 5.72
CA GLU A 272 0.40 -18.69 5.29
C GLU A 272 1.61 -18.97 4.39
N LYS A 273 1.88 -18.08 3.40
CA LYS A 273 2.95 -18.28 2.43
C LYS A 273 3.82 -17.03 2.29
N LEU A 274 5.12 -17.24 2.26
CA LEU A 274 6.12 -16.22 2.03
C LEU A 274 6.99 -16.60 0.84
N TYR A 275 7.05 -15.73 -0.15
CA TYR A 275 7.93 -15.87 -1.30
C TYR A 275 9.05 -14.83 -1.28
N LEU A 276 10.28 -15.29 -1.44
CA LEU A 276 11.48 -14.45 -1.47
C LEU A 276 11.91 -14.30 -2.95
N VAL A 277 11.86 -13.08 -3.48
CA VAL A 277 12.07 -12.80 -4.90
C VAL A 277 13.33 -11.97 -5.09
N ASN A 278 14.22 -12.41 -5.98
CA ASN A 278 15.50 -11.76 -6.30
C ASN A 278 16.42 -11.57 -5.08
N PHE A 279 16.40 -12.48 -4.13
CA PHE A 279 17.41 -12.57 -3.10
C PHE A 279 18.60 -13.37 -3.66
N THR A 280 19.82 -12.91 -3.37
CA THR A 280 21.04 -13.64 -3.76
C THR A 280 21.23 -14.88 -2.91
N GLU A 281 21.99 -15.87 -3.40
CA GLU A 281 22.24 -17.14 -2.71
C GLU A 281 22.81 -16.94 -1.30
N ASP A 282 23.59 -15.89 -1.08
CA ASP A 282 24.19 -15.56 0.22
C ASP A 282 23.17 -15.36 1.35
N PHE A 283 21.90 -15.08 1.02
CA PHE A 283 20.82 -14.99 2.00
C PHE A 283 20.30 -16.34 2.47
N PHE A 284 20.75 -17.44 1.90
CA PHE A 284 20.22 -18.76 2.20
C PHE A 284 21.31 -19.66 2.81
N ALA A 285 20.93 -20.43 3.83
CA ALA A 285 21.78 -21.48 4.35
C ALA A 285 21.62 -22.75 3.50
N ASP A 286 22.69 -23.37 3.12
CA ASP A 286 22.72 -24.70 2.51
C ASP A 286 22.10 -25.76 3.42
#